data_e5fd54f2f3d2115305e6ce2a04042737
#
_entry.id   e5fd54f2f3d2115305e6ce2a04042737
#
_cell.length_a   1.000
_cell.length_b   1.000
_cell.length_c   1.000
_cell.angle_alpha   90.00
_cell.angle_beta   90.00
_cell.angle_gamma   90.00
#
_symmetry.space_group_name_H-M   'P 1'
#
loop_
_entity.id
_entity.type
_entity.pdbx_description
1 polymer ?
#
loop_
_entity_poly.entity_id
_entity_poly.type
_entity_poly.pdbx_seq_one_letter_code
_entity_poly.pdbx_strand_id
1 'polypeptide(L)'
;MESKTQPEPVPLGVVNKMLEKELSIRENRLRCVECGHFQPVPEVEPEPVAEEVTEEGEESEVHVGPTCDNCGSQRMNLIEQIQYEHKLALDHVHLLSKLGPKESKAIMKKVIVLEHVNDYYAAKIADILPMHPDDVRSIFARERFSVGRDEIDSIIAAVKEITSA
;
A
#
# COMPACT_ATOMS: atom_id res chain seq x y z
N MET A 1 -7.15 -33.91 12.68
CA MET A 1 -7.48 -33.50 11.29
C MET A 1 -7.45 -31.98 11.26
N GLU A 2 -6.31 -31.39 10.94
CA GLU A 2 -6.20 -29.95 10.76
C GLU A 2 -6.94 -29.58 9.46
N SER A 3 -8.05 -28.87 9.58
CA SER A 3 -8.72 -28.27 8.45
C SER A 3 -7.76 -27.24 7.85
N LYS A 4 -7.12 -27.57 6.74
CA LYS A 4 -6.40 -26.59 5.91
C LYS A 4 -7.44 -25.58 5.41
N THR A 5 -7.63 -24.52 6.20
CA THR A 5 -8.37 -23.35 5.75
C THR A 5 -7.61 -22.82 4.53
N GLN A 6 -8.17 -22.96 3.34
CA GLN A 6 -7.57 -22.35 2.15
C GLN A 6 -7.52 -20.84 2.38
N PRO A 7 -6.41 -20.17 2.03
CA PRO A 7 -6.32 -18.74 2.21
C PRO A 7 -7.40 -18.04 1.37
N GLU A 8 -8.18 -17.21 2.03
CA GLU A 8 -9.20 -16.40 1.37
C GLU A 8 -8.53 -15.30 0.51
N PRO A 9 -8.85 -15.18 -0.76
CA PRO A 9 -8.29 -14.14 -1.62
C PRO A 9 -8.80 -12.76 -1.17
N VAL A 10 -7.88 -11.82 -1.05
CA VAL A 10 -8.15 -10.46 -0.58
C VAL A 10 -7.71 -9.47 -1.66
N PRO A 11 -8.54 -8.50 -2.08
CA PRO A 11 -8.18 -7.51 -3.07
C PRO A 11 -7.15 -6.50 -2.53
N LEU A 12 -6.32 -5.95 -3.42
CA LEU A 12 -5.22 -5.03 -3.08
C LEU A 12 -5.67 -3.81 -2.27
N GLY A 13 -6.85 -3.25 -2.54
CA GLY A 13 -7.38 -2.15 -1.76
C GLY A 13 -7.60 -2.47 -0.27
N VAL A 14 -7.90 -3.72 0.06
CA VAL A 14 -8.00 -4.18 1.45
C VAL A 14 -6.62 -4.43 2.05
N VAL A 15 -5.70 -5.03 1.27
CA VAL A 15 -4.31 -5.27 1.68
C VAL A 15 -3.62 -3.94 1.99
N ASN A 16 -3.84 -2.90 1.16
CA ASN A 16 -3.31 -1.55 1.40
C ASN A 16 -3.68 -1.05 2.81
N LYS A 17 -4.96 -1.10 3.13
CA LYS A 17 -5.42 -0.67 4.46
C LYS A 17 -4.85 -1.50 5.61
N MET A 18 -4.62 -2.80 5.39
CA MET A 18 -3.99 -3.67 6.39
C MET A 18 -2.54 -3.26 6.63
N LEU A 19 -1.78 -3.01 5.55
CA LEU A 19 -0.38 -2.59 5.63
C LEU A 19 -0.23 -1.18 6.23
N GLU A 20 -1.09 -0.23 5.85
CA GLU A 20 -1.11 1.11 6.46
C GLU A 20 -1.39 1.06 7.97
N LYS A 21 -2.30 0.20 8.39
CA LYS A 21 -2.58 -0.01 9.81
C LYS A 21 -1.37 -0.58 10.55
N GLU A 22 -0.68 -1.57 9.99
CA GLU A 22 0.54 -2.13 10.55
C GLU A 22 1.66 -1.08 10.60
N LEU A 23 1.75 -0.22 9.58
CA LEU A 23 2.69 0.90 9.54
C LEU A 23 2.43 1.89 10.68
N SER A 24 1.16 2.26 10.91
CA SER A 24 0.78 3.20 11.98
C SER A 24 1.07 2.69 13.40
N ILE A 25 1.14 1.37 13.58
CA ILE A 25 1.49 0.74 14.87
C ILE A 25 3.01 0.72 15.08
N ARG A 26 3.79 0.69 13.99
CA ARG A 26 5.25 0.61 14.01
C ARG A 26 5.86 1.98 13.75
N GLU A 27 5.89 2.81 14.78
CA GLU A 27 6.52 4.14 14.69
C GLU A 27 8.04 4.02 14.59
N ASN A 28 8.63 4.77 13.66
CA ASN A 28 10.06 4.94 13.60
C ASN A 28 10.56 5.66 14.86
N ARG A 29 11.73 5.27 15.36
CA ARG A 29 12.34 5.86 16.56
C ARG A 29 13.77 6.28 16.29
N LEU A 30 14.19 7.35 16.95
CA LEU A 30 15.58 7.76 16.99
C LEU A 30 16.27 7.09 18.17
N ARG A 31 17.48 6.57 17.94
CA ARG A 31 18.34 6.02 18.99
C ARG A 31 19.63 6.86 19.08
N CYS A 32 19.93 7.37 20.26
CA CYS A 32 21.19 8.04 20.51
C CYS A 32 22.36 7.04 20.48
N VAL A 33 23.42 7.38 19.75
CA VAL A 33 24.60 6.54 19.62
C VAL A 33 25.40 6.51 20.94
N GLU A 34 25.38 7.61 21.70
CA GLU A 34 26.22 7.76 22.90
C GLU A 34 25.58 7.16 24.16
N CYS A 35 24.29 7.47 24.41
CA CYS A 35 23.63 7.00 25.63
C CYS A 35 22.63 5.87 25.42
N GLY A 36 22.34 5.50 24.15
CA GLY A 36 21.39 4.44 23.81
C GLY A 36 19.92 4.79 24.02
N HIS A 37 19.61 6.04 24.40
CA HIS A 37 18.23 6.51 24.62
C HIS A 37 17.41 6.46 23.34
N PHE A 38 16.13 6.04 23.45
CA PHE A 38 15.18 6.03 22.35
C PHE A 38 14.18 7.17 22.51
N GLN A 39 13.97 7.92 21.44
CA GLN A 39 12.98 9.00 21.40
C GLN A 39 12.17 8.91 20.07
N PRO A 40 10.94 9.45 20.05
CA PRO A 40 10.17 9.51 18.81
C PRO A 40 10.88 10.42 17.79
N VAL A 41 10.62 10.19 16.50
CA VAL A 41 11.07 11.12 15.46
C VAL A 41 10.24 12.38 15.60
N PRO A 42 10.86 13.57 15.79
CA PRO A 42 10.10 14.81 15.85
C PRO A 42 9.38 15.04 14.51
N GLU A 43 8.12 15.41 14.56
CA GLU A 43 7.38 15.89 13.40
C GLU A 43 7.95 17.26 13.03
N VAL A 44 8.99 17.29 12.20
CA VAL A 44 9.51 18.52 11.61
C VAL A 44 8.66 18.83 10.40
N GLU A 45 7.78 19.80 10.48
CA GLU A 45 7.25 20.43 9.28
C GLU A 45 8.45 20.96 8.47
N PRO A 46 8.55 20.66 7.16
CA PRO A 46 9.66 21.17 6.37
C PRO A 46 9.53 22.69 6.31
N GLU A 47 10.33 23.38 7.11
CA GLU A 47 10.50 24.83 6.92
C GLU A 47 11.07 25.07 5.53
N PRO A 48 10.53 26.03 4.76
CA PRO A 48 11.05 26.35 3.45
C PRO A 48 12.51 26.77 3.60
N VAL A 49 13.40 26.04 2.96
CA VAL A 49 14.83 26.34 2.87
C VAL A 49 14.94 27.70 2.22
N ALA A 50 15.19 28.76 2.99
CA ALA A 50 15.57 30.04 2.45
C ALA A 50 16.99 29.89 1.86
N GLU A 51 17.08 29.88 0.54
CA GLU A 51 18.36 30.01 -0.16
C GLU A 51 18.93 31.41 0.08
N GLU A 52 19.68 31.58 1.17
CA GLU A 52 20.60 32.73 1.29
C GLU A 52 21.92 32.32 0.65
N VAL A 53 22.12 32.80 -0.57
CA VAL A 53 23.41 32.78 -1.26
C VAL A 53 24.27 33.83 -0.61
N THR A 54 25.17 33.45 0.29
CA THR A 54 26.29 34.29 0.73
C THR A 54 27.56 33.70 0.12
N GLU A 55 28.20 34.55 -0.71
CA GLU A 55 29.53 34.31 -1.25
C GLU A 55 30.55 34.33 -0.09
N GLU A 56 31.54 33.44 -0.20
CA GLU A 56 32.80 33.31 0.51
C GLU A 56 32.83 32.51 1.83
N GLY A 57 33.33 31.27 1.73
CA GLY A 57 34.35 30.70 2.62
C GLY A 57 33.89 30.01 3.89
N GLU A 58 34.10 28.71 3.92
CA GLU A 58 34.00 27.75 5.00
C GLU A 58 32.60 27.13 5.23
N GLU A 59 32.41 25.98 4.58
CA GLU A 59 31.28 25.09 4.78
C GLU A 59 31.34 24.46 6.20
N SER A 60 30.80 25.15 7.16
CA SER A 60 30.33 24.51 8.39
C SER A 60 28.87 24.09 8.13
N GLU A 61 28.66 22.87 7.69
CA GLU A 61 27.35 22.25 7.67
C GLU A 61 26.77 22.24 9.08
N VAL A 62 25.95 23.24 9.41
CA VAL A 62 25.12 23.23 10.61
C VAL A 62 24.03 22.15 10.35
N HIS A 63 24.36 20.91 10.65
CA HIS A 63 23.42 19.84 10.68
C HIS A 63 22.42 20.09 11.81
N VAL A 64 21.31 20.77 11.52
CA VAL A 64 20.20 20.92 12.45
C VAL A 64 19.45 19.59 12.51
N GLY A 65 20.12 18.57 13.01
CA GLY A 65 19.51 17.28 13.28
C GLY A 65 18.86 17.23 14.66
N PRO A 66 17.96 16.30 14.92
CA PRO A 66 17.34 16.13 16.22
C PRO A 66 18.41 15.79 17.28
N THR A 67 18.36 16.49 18.40
CA THR A 67 19.24 16.26 19.56
C THR A 67 18.61 15.23 20.50
N CYS A 68 19.46 14.46 21.20
CA CYS A 68 19.02 13.50 22.20
C CYS A 68 18.48 14.22 23.45
N ASP A 69 17.25 13.90 23.85
CA ASP A 69 16.58 14.49 25.02
C ASP A 69 17.28 14.13 26.35
N ASN A 70 18.07 13.06 26.38
CA ASN A 70 18.72 12.58 27.58
C ASN A 70 20.16 13.12 27.76
N CYS A 71 20.96 13.22 26.70
CA CYS A 71 22.37 13.61 26.78
C CYS A 71 22.76 14.82 25.90
N GLY A 72 21.84 15.35 25.11
CA GLY A 72 22.08 16.50 24.24
C GLY A 72 22.95 16.17 23.00
N SER A 73 23.32 14.92 22.76
CA SER A 73 24.11 14.54 21.61
C SER A 73 23.31 14.67 20.31
N GLN A 74 23.95 15.16 19.24
CA GLN A 74 23.35 15.23 17.90
C GLN A 74 23.52 13.95 17.10
N ARG A 75 24.24 12.95 17.65
CA ARG A 75 24.50 11.67 16.99
C ARG A 75 23.32 10.71 17.19
N MET A 76 22.31 10.87 16.35
CA MET A 76 21.08 10.07 16.38
C MET A 76 21.01 9.16 15.16
N ASN A 77 20.65 7.90 15.36
CA ASN A 77 20.37 6.95 14.30
C ASN A 77 18.87 6.72 14.21
N LEU A 78 18.33 6.82 13.01
CA LEU A 78 16.95 6.44 12.72
C LEU A 78 16.85 4.90 12.73
N ILE A 79 15.98 4.37 13.58
CA ILE A 79 15.64 2.94 13.59
C ILE A 79 14.28 2.77 12.94
N GLU A 80 14.30 2.32 11.72
CA GLU A 80 13.08 1.93 11.00
C GLU A 80 12.56 0.62 11.59
N GLN A 81 11.31 0.61 12.06
CA GLN A 81 10.66 -0.58 12.61
C GLN A 81 10.00 -1.45 11.54
N ILE A 82 10.00 -0.99 10.29
CA ILE A 82 9.47 -1.72 9.17
C ILE A 82 10.58 -2.52 8.52
N GLN A 83 10.33 -3.83 8.39
CA GLN A 83 11.21 -4.70 7.62
C GLN A 83 11.16 -4.34 6.13
N TYR A 84 12.27 -4.57 5.43
CA TYR A 84 12.41 -4.28 4.00
C TYR A 84 11.31 -4.91 3.15
N GLU A 85 10.92 -6.15 3.46
CA GLU A 85 9.84 -6.87 2.76
C GLU A 85 8.48 -6.19 2.91
N HIS A 86 8.19 -5.63 4.09
CA HIS A 86 6.94 -4.88 4.31
C HIS A 86 6.93 -3.57 3.52
N LYS A 87 8.09 -2.90 3.42
CA LYS A 87 8.22 -1.67 2.62
C LYS A 87 7.98 -1.95 1.14
N LEU A 88 8.60 -3.01 0.61
CA LEU A 88 8.36 -3.44 -0.77
C LEU A 88 6.89 -3.80 -1.03
N ALA A 89 6.25 -4.49 -0.09
CA ALA A 89 4.83 -4.83 -0.20
C ALA A 89 3.94 -3.58 -0.20
N LEU A 90 4.25 -2.60 0.65
CA LEU A 90 3.54 -1.33 0.72
C LEU A 90 3.68 -0.54 -0.58
N ASP A 91 4.91 -0.38 -1.08
CA ASP A 91 5.20 0.30 -2.34
C ASP A 91 4.46 -0.37 -3.52
N HIS A 92 4.47 -1.70 -3.57
CA HIS A 92 3.77 -2.47 -4.59
C HIS A 92 2.25 -2.21 -4.55
N VAL A 93 1.67 -2.25 -3.37
CA VAL A 93 0.23 -2.04 -3.20
C VAL A 93 -0.16 -0.59 -3.51
N HIS A 94 0.64 0.40 -3.11
CA HIS A 94 0.40 1.81 -3.44
C HIS A 94 0.43 2.07 -4.95
N LEU A 95 1.32 1.40 -5.68
CA LEU A 95 1.41 1.53 -7.14
C LEU A 95 0.24 0.88 -7.89
N LEU A 96 -0.26 -0.25 -7.39
CA LEU A 96 -1.24 -1.08 -8.11
C LEU A 96 -2.68 -0.95 -7.60
N SER A 97 -2.88 -0.53 -6.35
CA SER A 97 -4.23 -0.37 -5.79
C SER A 97 -4.91 0.86 -6.40
N LYS A 98 -5.92 0.63 -7.21
CA LYS A 98 -6.69 1.69 -7.87
C LYS A 98 -7.94 2.08 -7.10
N LEU A 99 -8.44 1.20 -6.24
CA LEU A 99 -9.68 1.37 -5.50
C LEU A 99 -9.47 1.24 -3.99
N GLY A 100 -10.33 1.90 -3.24
CA GLY A 100 -10.42 1.74 -1.80
C GLY A 100 -10.98 0.38 -1.37
N PRO A 101 -10.84 0.04 -0.08
CA PRO A 101 -11.28 -1.28 0.44
C PRO A 101 -12.79 -1.50 0.36
N LYS A 102 -13.60 -0.44 0.40
CA LYS A 102 -15.06 -0.53 0.30
C LYS A 102 -15.50 -0.83 -1.13
N GLU A 103 -14.91 -0.14 -2.09
CA GLU A 103 -15.19 -0.25 -3.51
C GLU A 103 -14.75 -1.61 -4.06
N SER A 104 -13.52 -2.04 -3.71
CA SER A 104 -13.02 -3.37 -4.08
C SER A 104 -13.93 -4.50 -3.58
N LYS A 105 -14.37 -4.43 -2.32
CA LYS A 105 -15.33 -5.40 -1.78
C LYS A 105 -16.71 -5.33 -2.43
N ALA A 106 -17.15 -4.14 -2.85
CA ALA A 106 -18.42 -3.97 -3.54
C ALA A 106 -18.39 -4.63 -4.94
N ILE A 107 -17.28 -4.49 -5.69
CA ILE A 107 -17.08 -5.20 -6.95
C ILE A 107 -17.11 -6.71 -6.72
N MET A 108 -16.34 -7.22 -5.76
CA MET A 108 -16.31 -8.65 -5.47
C MET A 108 -17.71 -9.21 -5.22
N LYS A 109 -18.51 -8.53 -4.38
CA LYS A 109 -19.89 -8.97 -4.07
C LYS A 109 -20.80 -8.98 -5.29
N LYS A 110 -20.59 -8.07 -6.25
CA LYS A 110 -21.41 -8.03 -7.48
C LYS A 110 -21.04 -9.11 -8.47
N VAL A 111 -19.75 -9.41 -8.61
CA VAL A 111 -19.30 -10.37 -9.62
C VAL A 111 -19.33 -11.82 -9.14
N ILE A 112 -19.30 -12.08 -7.83
CA ILE A 112 -19.30 -13.46 -7.29
C ILE A 112 -20.59 -14.25 -7.55
N VAL A 113 -21.67 -13.54 -7.89
CA VAL A 113 -22.95 -14.18 -8.25
C VAL A 113 -22.96 -14.78 -9.65
N LEU A 114 -21.93 -14.50 -10.46
CA LEU A 114 -21.78 -15.01 -11.81
C LEU A 114 -21.27 -16.45 -11.79
N GLU A 115 -21.66 -17.25 -12.78
CA GLU A 115 -21.45 -18.71 -12.80
C GLU A 115 -19.98 -19.12 -12.77
N HIS A 116 -19.13 -18.39 -13.49
CA HIS A 116 -17.70 -18.73 -13.65
C HIS A 116 -16.78 -17.94 -12.72
N VAL A 117 -17.32 -17.09 -11.83
CA VAL A 117 -16.55 -16.23 -10.93
C VAL A 117 -16.55 -16.79 -9.51
N ASN A 118 -15.38 -17.25 -9.06
CA ASN A 118 -15.13 -17.60 -7.67
C ASN A 118 -14.44 -16.43 -6.92
N ASP A 119 -14.19 -16.58 -5.62
CA ASP A 119 -13.54 -15.53 -4.78
C ASP A 119 -12.20 -15.06 -5.34
N TYR A 120 -11.40 -15.98 -5.90
CA TYR A 120 -10.12 -15.66 -6.51
C TYR A 120 -10.26 -14.76 -7.76
N TYR A 121 -11.20 -15.08 -8.65
CA TYR A 121 -11.48 -14.25 -9.82
C TYR A 121 -12.17 -12.96 -9.46
N ALA A 122 -13.03 -12.97 -8.45
CA ALA A 122 -13.66 -11.75 -7.95
C ALA A 122 -12.62 -10.74 -7.41
N ALA A 123 -11.62 -11.22 -6.65
CA ALA A 123 -10.52 -10.38 -6.19
C ALA A 123 -9.68 -9.85 -7.36
N LYS A 124 -9.33 -10.70 -8.35
CA LYS A 124 -8.60 -10.27 -9.55
C LYS A 124 -9.36 -9.21 -10.36
N ILE A 125 -10.65 -9.37 -10.54
CA ILE A 125 -11.50 -8.41 -11.26
C ILE A 125 -11.49 -7.07 -10.52
N ALA A 126 -11.57 -7.09 -9.19
CA ALA A 126 -11.53 -5.89 -8.36
C ALA A 126 -10.17 -5.15 -8.41
N ASP A 127 -9.06 -5.88 -8.63
CA ASP A 127 -7.71 -5.29 -8.71
C ASP A 127 -7.38 -4.80 -10.11
N ILE A 128 -7.74 -5.56 -11.15
CA ILE A 128 -7.42 -5.25 -12.55
C ILE A 128 -8.36 -4.17 -13.11
N LEU A 129 -9.65 -4.21 -12.73
CA LEU A 129 -10.72 -3.32 -13.23
C LEU A 129 -10.86 -3.39 -14.76
N PRO A 130 -11.24 -4.55 -15.31
CA PRO A 130 -11.36 -4.73 -16.74
C PRO A 130 -12.44 -3.81 -17.33
N MET A 131 -12.08 -3.05 -18.38
CA MET A 131 -12.98 -2.12 -19.07
C MET A 131 -13.38 -2.63 -20.46
N HIS A 132 -12.64 -3.61 -21.00
CA HIS A 132 -12.88 -4.19 -22.30
C HIS A 132 -13.10 -5.72 -22.22
N PRO A 133 -13.83 -6.32 -23.18
CA PRO A 133 -14.05 -7.76 -23.21
C PRO A 133 -12.77 -8.60 -23.24
N ASP A 134 -11.71 -8.10 -23.88
CA ASP A 134 -10.44 -8.81 -23.99
C ASP A 134 -9.66 -8.82 -22.66
N ASP A 135 -9.83 -7.77 -21.82
CA ASP A 135 -9.28 -7.77 -20.47
C ASP A 135 -9.90 -8.87 -19.62
N VAL A 136 -11.24 -9.01 -19.71
CA VAL A 136 -11.96 -10.08 -19.01
C VAL A 136 -11.49 -11.45 -19.49
N ARG A 137 -11.40 -11.67 -20.83
CA ARG A 137 -10.90 -12.93 -21.39
C ARG A 137 -9.48 -13.26 -20.92
N SER A 138 -8.61 -12.26 -20.78
CA SER A 138 -7.23 -12.48 -20.30
C SER A 138 -7.18 -12.90 -18.83
N ILE A 139 -8.11 -12.43 -17.99
CA ILE A 139 -8.21 -12.89 -16.59
C ILE A 139 -8.48 -14.40 -16.52
N PHE A 140 -9.35 -14.92 -17.40
CA PHE A 140 -9.74 -16.32 -17.45
C PHE A 140 -8.95 -17.18 -18.46
N ALA A 141 -7.90 -16.65 -19.07
CA ALA A 141 -7.14 -17.29 -20.15
C ALA A 141 -6.54 -18.66 -19.80
N ARG A 142 -6.36 -18.96 -18.51
CA ARG A 142 -5.82 -20.25 -18.02
C ARG A 142 -6.90 -21.29 -17.73
N GLU A 143 -8.15 -20.91 -17.79
CA GLU A 143 -9.26 -21.82 -17.51
C GLU A 143 -9.63 -22.66 -18.74
N ARG A 144 -10.25 -23.81 -18.48
CA ARG A 144 -10.71 -24.74 -19.54
C ARG A 144 -12.08 -24.40 -20.10
N PHE A 145 -12.76 -23.43 -19.50
CA PHE A 145 -14.05 -22.92 -19.97
C PHE A 145 -13.87 -21.55 -20.64
N SER A 146 -14.83 -21.16 -21.43
CA SER A 146 -14.90 -19.82 -22.02
C SER A 146 -16.05 -19.04 -21.39
N VAL A 147 -15.76 -17.84 -20.90
CA VAL A 147 -16.77 -16.94 -20.33
C VAL A 147 -17.71 -16.43 -21.43
N GLY A 148 -19.02 -16.52 -21.22
CA GLY A 148 -20.03 -16.06 -22.15
C GLY A 148 -20.02 -14.53 -22.34
N ARG A 149 -20.57 -14.07 -23.48
CA ARG A 149 -20.61 -12.62 -23.77
C ARG A 149 -21.44 -11.88 -22.71
N ASP A 150 -22.58 -12.39 -22.30
CA ASP A 150 -23.47 -11.77 -21.33
C ASP A 150 -22.80 -11.65 -19.95
N GLU A 151 -22.00 -12.62 -19.59
CA GLU A 151 -21.23 -12.61 -18.33
C GLU A 151 -20.08 -11.59 -18.38
N ILE A 152 -19.38 -11.50 -19.53
CA ILE A 152 -18.35 -10.47 -19.76
C ILE A 152 -18.96 -9.07 -19.64
N ASP A 153 -20.10 -8.84 -20.27
CA ASP A 153 -20.78 -7.53 -20.23
C ASP A 153 -21.25 -7.20 -18.80
N SER A 154 -21.70 -8.20 -18.05
CA SER A 154 -22.08 -8.04 -16.63
C SER A 154 -20.89 -7.66 -15.74
N ILE A 155 -19.72 -8.27 -15.95
CA ILE A 155 -18.49 -7.94 -15.23
C ILE A 155 -18.09 -6.49 -15.52
N ILE A 156 -18.05 -6.09 -16.79
CA ILE A 156 -17.68 -4.74 -17.20
C ILE A 156 -18.68 -3.71 -16.65
N ALA A 157 -19.98 -4.01 -16.67
CA ALA A 157 -21.02 -3.14 -16.11
C ALA A 157 -20.84 -2.94 -14.60
N ALA A 158 -20.56 -4.02 -13.86
CA ALA A 158 -20.32 -3.96 -12.42
C ALA A 158 -19.08 -3.10 -12.06
N VAL A 159 -18.00 -3.20 -12.86
CA VAL A 159 -16.80 -2.39 -12.69
C VAL A 159 -17.09 -0.92 -13.00
N LYS A 160 -17.71 -0.62 -14.14
CA LYS A 160 -18.04 0.75 -14.55
C LYS A 160 -18.95 1.47 -13.56
N GLU A 161 -19.94 0.79 -13.02
CA GLU A 161 -20.87 1.38 -12.04
C GLU A 161 -20.15 1.88 -10.78
N ILE A 162 -19.11 1.15 -10.33
CA ILE A 162 -18.39 1.50 -9.10
C ILE A 162 -17.27 2.50 -9.39
N THR A 163 -16.63 2.43 -10.57
CA THR A 163 -15.53 3.35 -10.93
C THR A 163 -16.03 4.71 -11.40
N SER A 164 -17.30 4.84 -11.81
CA SER A 164 -17.91 6.11 -12.25
C SER A 164 -18.71 6.82 -11.14
N ALA A 165 -18.83 6.22 -9.97
CA ALA A 165 -19.52 6.79 -8.80
C ALA A 165 -18.55 7.56 -7.90
#